data_111ed7737c8c9f797c9a26de5795e42a
#
_entry.id   111ed7737c8c9f797c9a26de5795e42a
#
_cell.length_a   1.000
_cell.length_b   1.000
_cell.length_c   1.000
_cell.angle_alpha   90.00
_cell.angle_beta   90.00
_cell.angle_gamma   90.00
#
_symmetry.space_group_name_H-M   'P 1'
#
loop_
_entity.id
_entity.type
_entity.pdbx_description
1 polymer ?
#
loop_
_entity_poly.entity_id
_entity_poly.type
_entity_poly.pdbx_seq_one_letter_code
_entity_poly.pdbx_strand_id
1 'polypeptide(L)'
;MAAGLVGAALALSAPGAQAACTDTPQPGVDWRRCLLDNRSFVDSDLAGATLRDGFFARSDLTGTDFSGADGRRAKFTDATLVETHWNGARLIGTDFTKSDLSGADFEGADLRRARFFRADLRGADFTGARLDRTDFLKADLSGATWVDGNKVCAEGSNGQCN
;
A
#
# COMPACT_ATOMS: atom_id res chain seq x y z
N MET A 1 -10.61 -23.86 -60.45
CA MET A 1 -10.40 -24.59 -59.21
C MET A 1 -9.53 -23.73 -58.31
N ALA A 2 -10.13 -23.03 -57.34
CA ALA A 2 -9.40 -22.16 -56.44
C ALA A 2 -9.33 -22.88 -55.08
N ALA A 3 -8.14 -23.22 -54.65
CA ALA A 3 -7.89 -23.81 -53.33
C ALA A 3 -7.77 -22.70 -52.30
N GLY A 4 -8.73 -22.61 -51.38
CA GLY A 4 -8.69 -21.68 -50.25
C GLY A 4 -7.72 -22.17 -49.16
N LEU A 5 -6.72 -21.35 -48.89
CA LEU A 5 -5.85 -21.49 -47.71
C LEU A 5 -6.61 -21.01 -46.46
N VAL A 6 -7.00 -21.94 -45.62
CA VAL A 6 -7.48 -21.63 -44.25
C VAL A 6 -6.26 -21.32 -43.42
N GLY A 7 -6.03 -20.04 -43.16
CA GLY A 7 -5.02 -19.58 -42.20
C GLY A 7 -5.45 -19.92 -40.79
N ALA A 8 -4.78 -20.86 -40.13
CA ALA A 8 -4.92 -21.07 -38.69
C ALA A 8 -4.28 -19.90 -37.95
N ALA A 9 -5.11 -19.08 -37.34
CA ALA A 9 -4.64 -18.05 -36.36
C ALA A 9 -4.10 -18.79 -35.12
N LEU A 10 -2.78 -18.85 -35.00
CA LEU A 10 -2.13 -19.21 -33.75
C LEU A 10 -2.49 -18.13 -32.72
N ALA A 11 -3.37 -18.47 -31.78
CA ALA A 11 -3.55 -17.69 -30.56
C ALA A 11 -2.25 -17.75 -29.78
N LEU A 12 -1.44 -16.70 -29.89
CA LEU A 12 -0.33 -16.45 -28.98
C LEU A 12 -0.96 -16.25 -27.61
N SER A 13 -0.88 -17.27 -26.73
CA SER A 13 -1.11 -17.10 -25.31
C SER A 13 -0.12 -16.04 -24.83
N ALA A 14 -0.63 -14.89 -24.41
CA ALA A 14 0.19 -13.85 -23.79
C ALA A 14 0.96 -14.51 -22.62
N PRO A 15 2.30 -14.39 -22.56
CA PRO A 15 3.04 -14.80 -21.38
C PRO A 15 2.44 -14.06 -20.19
N GLY A 16 2.15 -14.78 -19.11
CA GLY A 16 1.60 -14.19 -17.91
C GLY A 16 2.38 -12.91 -17.56
N ALA A 17 1.68 -11.78 -17.40
CA ALA A 17 2.30 -10.49 -17.19
C ALA A 17 3.33 -10.59 -16.07
N GLN A 18 4.61 -10.56 -16.44
CA GLN A 18 5.68 -10.41 -15.46
C GLN A 18 5.66 -8.96 -15.01
N ALA A 19 5.87 -8.76 -13.71
CA ALA A 19 5.96 -7.41 -13.15
C ALA A 19 6.96 -6.57 -13.96
N ALA A 20 6.46 -5.55 -14.67
CA ALA A 20 7.32 -4.63 -15.39
C ALA A 20 7.59 -3.43 -14.50
N CYS A 21 8.72 -3.45 -13.79
CA CYS A 21 9.10 -2.40 -12.84
C CYS A 21 9.34 -1.02 -13.51
N THR A 22 9.20 -0.96 -14.82
CA THR A 22 9.29 0.25 -15.64
C THR A 22 7.92 0.78 -16.08
N ASP A 23 6.84 0.06 -15.74
CA ASP A 23 5.50 0.53 -16.06
C ASP A 23 5.21 1.85 -15.34
N THR A 24 4.47 2.72 -16.01
CA THR A 24 4.00 3.96 -15.42
C THR A 24 2.99 3.68 -14.30
N PRO A 25 2.93 4.54 -13.26
CA PRO A 25 1.88 4.46 -12.26
C PRO A 25 0.50 4.46 -12.92
N GLN A 26 -0.32 3.45 -12.59
CA GLN A 26 -1.71 3.33 -13.08
C GLN A 26 -2.47 2.31 -12.23
N PRO A 27 -3.81 2.36 -12.22
CA PRO A 27 -4.63 1.39 -11.53
C PRO A 27 -4.30 -0.05 -11.96
N GLY A 28 -4.22 -0.95 -10.99
CA GLY A 28 -3.95 -2.37 -11.21
C GLY A 28 -2.55 -2.72 -11.69
N VAL A 29 -1.60 -1.77 -11.71
CA VAL A 29 -0.21 -2.05 -12.11
C VAL A 29 0.39 -3.19 -11.29
N ASP A 30 1.21 -4.02 -11.93
CA ASP A 30 1.90 -5.13 -11.28
C ASP A 30 3.37 -4.79 -11.03
N TRP A 31 3.66 -4.38 -9.80
CA TRP A 31 5.01 -4.07 -9.31
C TRP A 31 5.51 -5.06 -8.25
N ARG A 32 5.08 -6.31 -8.34
CA ARG A 32 5.57 -7.37 -7.45
C ARG A 32 7.10 -7.48 -7.51
N ARG A 33 7.75 -7.44 -6.32
CA ARG A 33 9.21 -7.55 -6.16
C ARG A 33 10.01 -6.47 -6.88
N CYS A 34 9.36 -5.39 -7.32
CA CYS A 34 10.05 -4.26 -7.94
C CYS A 34 10.87 -3.49 -6.91
N LEU A 35 12.03 -2.99 -7.35
CA LEU A 35 12.89 -2.08 -6.61
C LEU A 35 12.57 -0.65 -7.05
N LEU A 36 11.75 0.04 -6.28
CA LEU A 36 11.24 1.37 -6.57
C LEU A 36 11.65 2.38 -5.49
N ASP A 37 12.80 2.12 -4.84
CA ASP A 37 13.34 2.98 -3.81
C ASP A 37 13.72 4.36 -4.35
N ASN A 38 13.57 5.40 -3.52
CA ASN A 38 13.91 6.80 -3.84
C ASN A 38 13.19 7.32 -5.09
N ARG A 39 11.95 6.88 -5.31
CA ARG A 39 11.08 7.35 -6.42
C ARG A 39 10.04 8.34 -5.90
N SER A 40 9.49 9.12 -6.81
CA SER A 40 8.33 9.98 -6.53
C SER A 40 7.13 9.48 -7.33
N PHE A 41 6.02 9.28 -6.62
CA PHE A 41 4.72 8.84 -7.13
C PHE A 41 3.59 9.71 -6.55
N VAL A 42 3.91 10.97 -6.23
CA VAL A 42 2.95 11.92 -5.63
C VAL A 42 1.67 11.98 -6.45
N ASP A 43 0.52 11.94 -5.76
CA ASP A 43 -0.84 12.00 -6.33
C ASP A 43 -1.10 10.95 -7.43
N SER A 44 -0.38 9.83 -7.41
CA SER A 44 -0.57 8.75 -8.39
C SER A 44 -1.79 7.89 -8.05
N ASP A 45 -2.47 7.41 -9.09
CA ASP A 45 -3.53 6.41 -8.95
C ASP A 45 -2.93 5.00 -9.08
N LEU A 46 -2.83 4.30 -7.95
CA LEU A 46 -2.35 2.92 -7.83
C LEU A 46 -3.43 2.01 -7.25
N ALA A 47 -4.72 2.39 -7.43
CA ALA A 47 -5.84 1.59 -6.96
C ALA A 47 -5.78 0.16 -7.51
N GLY A 48 -5.96 -0.84 -6.66
CA GLY A 48 -5.88 -2.25 -7.02
C GLY A 48 -4.50 -2.75 -7.46
N ALA A 49 -3.44 -1.95 -7.35
CA ALA A 49 -2.09 -2.36 -7.71
C ALA A 49 -1.61 -3.60 -6.95
N THR A 50 -0.74 -4.39 -7.59
CA THR A 50 -0.08 -5.52 -6.94
C THR A 50 1.36 -5.16 -6.60
N LEU A 51 1.61 -4.86 -5.31
CA LEU A 51 2.89 -4.37 -4.78
C LEU A 51 3.64 -5.43 -3.93
N ARG A 52 3.20 -6.68 -3.98
CA ARG A 52 3.73 -7.75 -3.11
C ARG A 52 5.25 -7.87 -3.16
N ASP A 53 5.86 -7.91 -1.97
CA ASP A 53 7.32 -8.03 -1.83
C ASP A 53 8.09 -6.88 -2.54
N GLY A 54 7.42 -5.78 -2.91
CA GLY A 54 8.02 -4.60 -3.54
C GLY A 54 8.78 -3.74 -2.53
N PHE A 55 9.69 -2.92 -3.02
CA PHE A 55 10.56 -2.04 -2.22
C PHE A 55 10.34 -0.59 -2.64
N PHE A 56 9.95 0.25 -1.69
CA PHE A 56 9.62 1.66 -1.86
C PHE A 56 10.31 2.53 -0.79
N ALA A 57 11.49 2.08 -0.33
CA ALA A 57 12.19 2.79 0.73
C ALA A 57 12.56 4.21 0.28
N ARG A 58 12.33 5.19 1.16
CA ARG A 58 12.63 6.62 0.93
C ARG A 58 11.95 7.20 -0.30
N SER A 59 10.83 6.61 -0.74
CA SER A 59 10.02 7.15 -1.84
C SER A 59 9.02 8.17 -1.32
N ASP A 60 8.66 9.12 -2.16
CA ASP A 60 7.58 10.07 -1.92
C ASP A 60 6.32 9.58 -2.64
N LEU A 61 5.32 9.24 -1.84
CA LEU A 61 4.04 8.67 -2.25
C LEU A 61 2.86 9.53 -1.73
N THR A 62 3.15 10.78 -1.36
CA THR A 62 2.14 11.71 -0.83
C THR A 62 0.91 11.73 -1.72
N GLY A 63 -0.29 11.65 -1.13
CA GLY A 63 -1.57 11.72 -1.83
C GLY A 63 -1.89 10.53 -2.74
N THR A 64 -1.03 9.50 -2.78
CA THR A 64 -1.24 8.33 -3.67
C THR A 64 -2.45 7.51 -3.25
N ASP A 65 -3.26 7.09 -4.23
CA ASP A 65 -4.37 6.17 -4.03
C ASP A 65 -3.92 4.71 -4.20
N PHE A 66 -3.94 3.95 -3.11
CA PHE A 66 -3.68 2.50 -3.04
C PHE A 66 -4.94 1.71 -2.67
N SER A 67 -6.14 2.25 -2.87
CA SER A 67 -7.39 1.59 -2.52
C SER A 67 -7.45 0.19 -3.13
N GLY A 68 -7.75 -0.82 -2.31
CA GLY A 68 -7.81 -2.22 -2.73
C GLY A 68 -6.48 -2.86 -3.17
N ALA A 69 -5.35 -2.16 -3.07
CA ALA A 69 -4.05 -2.69 -3.47
C ALA A 69 -3.61 -3.91 -2.64
N ASP A 70 -2.79 -4.76 -3.25
CA ASP A 70 -2.17 -5.91 -2.59
C ASP A 70 -0.69 -5.60 -2.29
N GLY A 71 -0.44 -5.00 -1.12
CA GLY A 71 0.89 -4.63 -0.62
C GLY A 71 1.51 -5.62 0.36
N ARG A 72 1.08 -6.89 0.37
CA ARG A 72 1.59 -7.88 1.31
C ARG A 72 3.11 -7.99 1.26
N ARG A 73 3.75 -7.84 2.44
CA ARG A 73 5.20 -7.87 2.64
C ARG A 73 5.98 -6.82 1.84
N ALA A 74 5.32 -5.82 1.28
CA ALA A 74 5.99 -4.67 0.68
C ALA A 74 6.72 -3.86 1.77
N LYS A 75 7.75 -3.10 1.38
CA LYS A 75 8.57 -2.30 2.27
C LYS A 75 8.52 -0.84 1.88
N PHE A 76 7.97 -0.03 2.78
CA PHE A 76 7.87 1.43 2.66
C PHE A 76 8.72 2.14 3.73
N THR A 77 9.86 1.56 4.08
CA THR A 77 10.71 2.08 5.17
C THR A 77 11.25 3.47 4.87
N ASP A 78 11.16 4.38 5.84
CA ASP A 78 11.55 5.79 5.70
C ASP A 78 10.86 6.51 4.51
N ALA A 79 9.68 6.04 4.06
CA ALA A 79 8.92 6.64 2.95
C ALA A 79 8.00 7.78 3.43
N THR A 80 7.68 8.72 2.54
CA THR A 80 6.66 9.73 2.75
C THR A 80 5.35 9.24 2.15
N LEU A 81 4.33 9.06 2.98
CA LEU A 81 3.03 8.48 2.66
C LEU A 81 1.89 9.34 3.22
N VAL A 82 2.13 10.66 3.29
CA VAL A 82 1.17 11.63 3.83
C VAL A 82 -0.11 11.60 3.01
N GLU A 83 -1.27 11.56 3.68
CA GLU A 83 -2.59 11.59 3.06
C GLU A 83 -2.82 10.49 2.00
N THR A 84 -2.15 9.35 2.10
CA THR A 84 -2.37 8.21 1.20
C THR A 84 -3.65 7.46 1.51
N HIS A 85 -4.29 6.89 0.48
CA HIS A 85 -5.53 6.12 0.60
C HIS A 85 -5.27 4.62 0.48
N TRP A 86 -5.53 3.85 1.55
CA TRP A 86 -5.35 2.39 1.62
C TRP A 86 -6.67 1.65 1.88
N ASN A 87 -7.81 2.26 1.52
CA ASN A 87 -9.13 1.71 1.80
C ASN A 87 -9.26 0.28 1.27
N GLY A 88 -9.57 -0.67 2.16
CA GLY A 88 -9.70 -2.07 1.81
C GLY A 88 -8.44 -2.76 1.30
N ALA A 89 -7.27 -2.14 1.38
CA ALA A 89 -6.00 -2.71 0.92
C ALA A 89 -5.57 -3.94 1.76
N ARG A 90 -4.80 -4.83 1.14
CA ARG A 90 -4.24 -6.03 1.77
C ARG A 90 -2.77 -5.80 2.11
N LEU A 91 -2.49 -5.46 3.37
CA LEU A 91 -1.18 -5.01 3.87
C LEU A 91 -0.59 -5.96 4.90
N ILE A 92 -0.87 -7.26 4.79
CA ILE A 92 -0.41 -8.26 5.75
C ILE A 92 1.12 -8.34 5.75
N GLY A 93 1.73 -8.03 6.88
CA GLY A 93 3.18 -8.07 7.06
C GLY A 93 3.94 -6.99 6.30
N THR A 94 3.26 -5.93 5.85
CA THR A 94 3.88 -4.76 5.22
C THR A 94 4.72 -4.01 6.25
N ASP A 95 5.86 -3.47 5.83
CA ASP A 95 6.78 -2.74 6.69
C ASP A 95 6.76 -1.23 6.40
N PHE A 96 6.19 -0.46 7.32
CA PHE A 96 6.12 1.00 7.33
C PHE A 96 7.06 1.63 8.38
N THR A 97 8.14 0.93 8.72
CA THR A 97 9.08 1.42 9.74
C THR A 97 9.59 2.82 9.39
N LYS A 98 9.42 3.77 10.33
CA LYS A 98 9.87 5.18 10.22
C LYS A 98 9.24 5.98 9.08
N SER A 99 8.15 5.53 8.49
CA SER A 99 7.44 6.27 7.44
C SER A 99 6.59 7.37 8.04
N ASP A 100 6.37 8.43 7.27
CA ASP A 100 5.36 9.44 7.54
C ASP A 100 4.05 9.03 6.86
N LEU A 101 3.06 8.67 7.66
CA LEU A 101 1.72 8.25 7.26
C LEU A 101 0.66 9.17 7.88
N SER A 102 1.05 10.41 8.18
CA SER A 102 0.13 11.39 8.75
C SER A 102 -1.07 11.61 7.82
N GLY A 103 -2.27 11.54 8.39
CA GLY A 103 -3.52 11.65 7.64
C GLY A 103 -3.83 10.49 6.69
N ALA A 104 -3.08 9.39 6.71
CA ALA A 104 -3.35 8.23 5.84
C ALA A 104 -4.67 7.54 6.21
N ASP A 105 -5.39 7.07 5.20
CA ASP A 105 -6.67 6.40 5.35
C ASP A 105 -6.51 4.88 5.16
N PHE A 106 -6.68 4.12 6.25
CA PHE A 106 -6.64 2.66 6.30
C PHE A 106 -8.02 2.02 6.51
N GLU A 107 -9.11 2.73 6.17
CA GLU A 107 -10.47 2.20 6.39
C GLU A 107 -10.61 0.80 5.77
N GLY A 108 -11.02 -0.18 6.61
CA GLY A 108 -11.24 -1.56 6.19
C GLY A 108 -9.99 -2.33 5.73
N ALA A 109 -8.78 -1.76 5.86
CA ALA A 109 -7.54 -2.41 5.43
C ALA A 109 -7.18 -3.64 6.30
N ASP A 110 -6.53 -4.62 5.69
CA ASP A 110 -5.98 -5.80 6.39
C ASP A 110 -4.51 -5.56 6.74
N LEU A 111 -4.27 -5.03 7.94
CA LEU A 111 -2.97 -4.65 8.47
C LEU A 111 -2.36 -5.72 9.41
N ARG A 112 -2.88 -6.93 9.40
CA ARG A 112 -2.36 -7.98 10.28
C ARG A 112 -0.86 -8.18 10.11
N ARG A 113 -0.12 -8.18 11.23
CA ARG A 113 1.35 -8.30 11.27
C ARG A 113 2.09 -7.19 10.52
N ALA A 114 1.42 -6.10 10.13
CA ALA A 114 2.09 -4.92 9.61
C ALA A 114 2.96 -4.29 10.71
N ARG A 115 4.01 -3.60 10.31
CA ARG A 115 4.95 -2.97 11.22
C ARG A 115 4.97 -1.46 11.00
N PHE A 116 4.65 -0.70 12.06
CA PHE A 116 4.70 0.76 12.09
C PHE A 116 5.74 1.28 13.10
N PHE A 117 6.83 0.54 13.30
CA PHE A 117 7.85 0.93 14.26
C PHE A 117 8.37 2.35 13.97
N ARG A 118 8.17 3.29 14.92
CA ARG A 118 8.53 4.71 14.79
C ARG A 118 7.87 5.43 13.60
N ALA A 119 6.77 4.96 13.10
CA ALA A 119 6.02 5.67 12.06
C ALA A 119 5.26 6.86 12.66
N ASP A 120 5.04 7.89 11.84
CA ASP A 120 4.12 8.98 12.13
C ASP A 120 2.73 8.59 11.58
N LEU A 121 1.76 8.41 12.47
CA LEU A 121 0.39 8.02 12.16
C LEU A 121 -0.61 9.06 12.67
N ARG A 122 -0.15 10.29 12.88
CA ARG A 122 -1.01 11.36 13.39
C ARG A 122 -2.18 11.61 12.46
N GLY A 123 -3.38 11.58 13.02
CA GLY A 123 -4.60 11.81 12.25
C GLY A 123 -4.97 10.70 11.25
N ALA A 124 -4.26 9.55 11.24
CA ALA A 124 -4.61 8.42 10.39
C ALA A 124 -5.96 7.80 10.76
N ASP A 125 -6.67 7.23 9.79
CA ASP A 125 -7.96 6.56 10.00
C ASP A 125 -7.82 5.04 9.91
N PHE A 126 -8.08 4.33 11.01
CA PHE A 126 -8.07 2.87 11.09
C PHE A 126 -9.49 2.27 11.19
N THR A 127 -10.55 3.02 10.86
CA THR A 127 -11.92 2.55 10.95
C THR A 127 -12.10 1.21 10.23
N GLY A 128 -12.59 0.19 10.95
CA GLY A 128 -12.81 -1.14 10.40
C GLY A 128 -11.55 -1.93 10.00
N ALA A 129 -10.35 -1.38 10.21
CA ALA A 129 -9.10 -2.08 9.90
C ALA A 129 -8.86 -3.31 10.78
N ARG A 130 -8.16 -4.31 10.25
CA ARG A 130 -7.76 -5.51 10.97
C ARG A 130 -6.33 -5.38 11.47
N LEU A 131 -6.16 -5.27 12.79
CA LEU A 131 -4.87 -4.97 13.44
C LEU A 131 -4.26 -6.15 14.21
N ASP A 132 -4.65 -7.41 13.93
CA ASP A 132 -4.13 -8.57 14.66
C ASP A 132 -2.60 -8.67 14.55
N ARG A 133 -1.90 -8.54 15.69
CA ARG A 133 -0.43 -8.57 15.79
C ARG A 133 0.28 -7.46 15.00
N THR A 134 -0.39 -6.35 14.73
CA THR A 134 0.23 -5.15 14.18
C THR A 134 1.17 -4.54 15.22
N ASP A 135 2.37 -4.14 14.78
CA ASP A 135 3.39 -3.55 15.65
C ASP A 135 3.39 -2.03 15.52
N PHE A 136 2.90 -1.33 16.54
CA PHE A 136 2.91 0.13 16.64
C PHE A 136 4.01 0.66 17.57
N LEU A 137 4.99 -0.14 17.95
CA LEU A 137 6.02 0.27 18.91
C LEU A 137 6.68 1.59 18.51
N LYS A 138 6.56 2.60 19.38
CA LYS A 138 7.05 3.98 19.16
C LYS A 138 6.40 4.73 17.99
N ALA A 139 5.30 4.25 17.44
CA ALA A 139 4.52 5.03 16.47
C ALA A 139 3.76 6.16 17.17
N ASP A 140 3.64 7.32 16.53
CA ASP A 140 2.80 8.42 17.01
C ASP A 140 1.38 8.27 16.42
N LEU A 141 0.41 7.99 17.28
CA LEU A 141 -1.00 7.78 16.95
C LEU A 141 -1.87 8.98 17.35
N SER A 142 -1.28 10.11 17.69
CA SER A 142 -2.03 11.30 18.15
C SER A 142 -3.09 11.72 17.14
N GLY A 143 -4.32 11.83 17.57
CA GLY A 143 -5.45 12.21 16.71
C GLY A 143 -5.91 11.13 15.71
N ALA A 144 -5.31 9.93 15.70
CA ALA A 144 -5.76 8.86 14.83
C ALA A 144 -7.15 8.35 15.23
N THR A 145 -8.01 8.06 14.25
CA THR A 145 -9.30 7.39 14.46
C THR A 145 -9.08 5.89 14.57
N TRP A 146 -9.60 5.28 15.67
CA TRP A 146 -9.38 3.87 15.93
C TRP A 146 -10.40 2.97 15.22
N VAL A 147 -10.19 1.66 15.29
CA VAL A 147 -10.93 0.64 14.51
C VAL A 147 -12.45 0.65 14.67
N ASP A 148 -12.97 1.21 15.76
CA ASP A 148 -14.43 1.34 15.99
C ASP A 148 -15.05 2.58 15.29
N GLY A 149 -14.22 3.41 14.66
CA GLY A 149 -14.62 4.63 13.97
C GLY A 149 -15.07 5.78 14.89
N ASN A 150 -15.03 5.59 16.21
CA ASN A 150 -15.52 6.57 17.18
C ASN A 150 -14.42 7.06 18.13
N LYS A 151 -13.50 6.18 18.51
CA LYS A 151 -12.39 6.53 19.39
C LYS A 151 -11.32 7.27 18.60
N VAL A 152 -11.01 8.49 19.04
CA VAL A 152 -9.86 9.26 18.57
C VAL A 152 -8.76 9.17 19.62
N CYS A 153 -7.57 8.75 19.20
CA CYS A 153 -6.42 8.60 20.08
C CYS A 153 -5.98 9.95 20.62
N ALA A 154 -5.79 10.03 21.95
CA ALA A 154 -5.38 11.29 22.61
C ALA A 154 -4.01 11.75 22.11
N GLU A 155 -3.75 13.05 22.27
CA GLU A 155 -2.42 13.63 22.03
C GLU A 155 -1.37 12.88 22.87
N GLY A 156 -0.21 12.56 22.27
CA GLY A 156 0.84 11.78 22.91
C GLY A 156 0.60 10.27 22.94
N SER A 157 -0.39 9.75 22.20
CA SER A 157 -0.60 8.31 22.02
C SER A 157 0.59 7.68 21.28
N ASN A 158 1.50 7.08 22.04
CA ASN A 158 2.73 6.50 21.52
C ASN A 158 2.71 4.96 21.67
N GLY A 159 2.70 4.25 20.55
CA GLY A 159 2.67 2.79 20.50
C GLY A 159 1.32 2.16 20.81
N GLN A 160 0.36 2.91 21.33
CA GLN A 160 -1.01 2.49 21.62
C GLN A 160 -1.96 3.69 21.58
N CYS A 161 -3.21 3.44 21.23
CA CYS A 161 -4.27 4.45 21.25
C CYS A 161 -4.82 4.62 22.68
N ASN A 162 -4.55 5.74 23.30
CA ASN A 162 -5.00 6.09 24.66
C ASN A 162 -6.31 6.88 24.64
#